data_5e36966b7e916ed20d755bbc8fd49a88
#
_entry.id   5e36966b7e916ed20d755bbc8fd49a88
#
_cell.length_a   1.000
_cell.length_b   1.000
_cell.length_c   1.000
_cell.angle_alpha   90.00
_cell.angle_beta   90.00
_cell.angle_gamma   90.00
#
_symmetry.space_group_name_H-M   'P 1'
#
loop_
_entity.id
_entity.type
_entity.pdbx_description
1 polymer ?
#
loop_
_entity_poly.entity_id
_entity_poly.type
_entity_poly.pdbx_seq_one_letter_code
_entity_poly.pdbx_strand_id
1 'polypeptide(L)'
;AMLQCPRGIHGLPFPLEDEISNIEASSIRIPWWVDTGGSRSLLPGLFETCQIMQLLQVQSGNTVLLMGPRGNWWTELLMYIGAGQVVVLEPDECRRDVLRRRWEDLRLDLVANAFGCQIHFIGTDMLDAYTPENGFDRILSTGMFPALPLSVMMRVQDEGYAVLPIENEGRSMLQLIQHHGEGELMSQWVACWDVDPWSDEVLIALETG
;
A
#
# COMPACT_ATOMS: atom_id res chain seq x y z
N ALA A 1 -10.18 13.11 -4.04
CA ALA A 1 -9.91 12.00 -3.13
C ALA A 1 -9.35 12.49 -1.79
N MET A 2 -8.21 13.17 -1.75
CA MET A 2 -7.57 13.60 -0.48
C MET A 2 -8.43 14.49 0.41
N LEU A 3 -9.28 15.35 -0.15
CA LEU A 3 -10.21 16.20 0.63
C LEU A 3 -11.37 15.38 1.23
N GLN A 4 -11.67 14.21 0.68
CA GLN A 4 -12.73 13.31 1.14
C GLN A 4 -12.23 12.23 2.09
N CYS A 5 -10.91 12.04 2.17
CA CYS A 5 -10.24 11.05 2.96
C CYS A 5 -9.31 11.72 3.98
N PRO A 6 -9.82 12.14 5.15
CA PRO A 6 -9.02 12.83 6.15
C PRO A 6 -8.01 11.87 6.79
N ARG A 7 -6.74 12.17 6.61
CA ARG A 7 -5.62 11.36 7.07
C ARG A 7 -5.59 11.14 8.59
N GLY A 8 -6.05 12.12 9.36
CA GLY A 8 -6.01 12.10 10.83
C GLY A 8 -6.81 10.96 11.45
N ILE A 9 -7.91 10.51 10.82
CA ILE A 9 -8.73 9.43 11.35
C ILE A 9 -8.06 8.05 11.28
N HIS A 10 -7.03 7.89 10.43
CA HIS A 10 -6.29 6.64 10.27
C HIS A 10 -5.07 6.54 11.19
N GLY A 11 -4.69 7.63 11.86
CA GLY A 11 -3.62 7.64 12.85
C GLY A 11 -4.06 7.09 14.20
N LEU A 12 -3.09 6.86 15.10
CA LEU A 12 -3.38 6.64 16.51
C LEU A 12 -3.96 7.92 17.13
N PRO A 13 -4.87 7.82 18.11
CA PRO A 13 -5.31 8.98 18.86
C PRO A 13 -4.10 9.62 19.55
N PHE A 14 -3.74 10.81 19.10
CA PHE A 14 -2.65 11.60 19.70
C PHE A 14 -3.26 12.66 20.65
N PRO A 15 -2.61 12.99 21.77
CA PRO A 15 -3.14 13.95 22.73
C PRO A 15 -3.10 15.42 22.28
N LEU A 16 -2.96 15.68 20.98
CA LEU A 16 -2.77 17.02 20.42
C LEU A 16 -4.00 17.41 19.57
N GLU A 17 -5.12 17.70 20.24
CA GLU A 17 -6.36 18.11 19.57
C GLU A 17 -6.20 19.39 18.74
N ASP A 18 -5.29 20.31 19.12
CA ASP A 18 -5.09 21.60 18.44
C ASP A 18 -4.12 21.55 17.23
N GLU A 19 -3.35 20.47 17.07
CA GLU A 19 -2.39 20.33 15.95
C GLU A 19 -2.91 19.48 14.79
N ILE A 20 -4.03 18.77 14.94
CA ILE A 20 -4.55 17.83 13.93
C ILE A 20 -4.84 18.54 12.60
N SER A 21 -5.38 19.76 12.63
CA SER A 21 -5.67 20.53 11.41
C SER A 21 -4.40 20.95 10.65
N ASN A 22 -3.28 21.16 11.34
CA ASN A 22 -1.99 21.49 10.76
C ASN A 22 -1.26 20.20 10.29
N ILE A 23 -1.48 19.07 10.96
CA ILE A 23 -0.92 17.78 10.58
C ILE A 23 -1.52 17.26 9.28
N GLU A 24 -2.80 17.48 9.02
CA GLU A 24 -3.46 17.08 7.77
C GLU A 24 -2.87 17.81 6.54
N ALA A 25 -2.41 19.02 6.71
CA ALA A 25 -1.77 19.82 5.65
C ALA A 25 -0.25 19.64 5.58
N SER A 26 0.35 18.94 6.55
CA SER A 26 1.81 18.86 6.68
C SER A 26 2.39 17.58 6.06
N SER A 27 3.67 17.64 5.69
CA SER A 27 4.46 16.47 5.29
C SER A 27 4.84 15.58 6.47
N ILE A 28 4.31 15.82 7.67
CA ILE A 28 4.65 15.06 8.89
C ILE A 28 4.04 13.67 8.79
N ARG A 29 4.86 12.66 9.10
CA ARG A 29 4.42 11.28 9.26
C ARG A 29 3.74 11.13 10.62
N ILE A 30 2.56 10.53 10.68
CA ILE A 30 1.81 10.27 11.92
C ILE A 30 1.80 8.78 12.26
N PRO A 31 1.96 8.40 13.55
CA PRO A 31 1.95 7.00 13.92
C PRO A 31 0.55 6.39 13.77
N TRP A 32 0.49 5.19 13.23
CA TRP A 32 -0.74 4.40 13.15
C TRP A 32 -0.65 3.10 13.95
N TRP A 33 0.56 2.63 14.22
CA TRP A 33 0.85 1.41 14.95
C TRP A 33 2.07 1.58 15.86
N VAL A 34 2.01 0.97 17.04
CA VAL A 34 3.14 0.82 17.96
C VAL A 34 3.20 -0.65 18.34
N ASP A 35 4.33 -1.30 18.09
CA ASP A 35 4.56 -2.68 18.51
C ASP A 35 4.89 -2.79 20.02
N THR A 36 5.00 -4.04 20.50
CA THR A 36 5.34 -4.33 21.89
C THR A 36 6.74 -3.86 22.29
N GLY A 37 7.65 -3.65 21.35
CA GLY A 37 9.00 -3.11 21.53
C GLY A 37 9.05 -1.58 21.49
N GLY A 38 7.92 -0.92 21.23
CA GLY A 38 7.82 0.54 21.14
C GLY A 38 8.18 1.10 19.76
N SER A 39 8.50 0.26 18.78
CA SER A 39 8.69 0.70 17.38
C SER A 39 7.39 1.23 16.79
N ARG A 40 7.49 2.28 15.99
CA ARG A 40 6.33 2.98 15.43
C ARG A 40 6.27 2.81 13.93
N SER A 41 5.16 2.30 13.42
CA SER A 41 4.84 2.40 12.00
C SER A 41 4.09 3.72 11.74
N LEU A 42 4.55 4.46 10.74
CA LEU A 42 4.06 5.80 10.46
C LEU A 42 3.26 5.82 9.16
N LEU A 43 2.15 6.55 9.14
CA LEU A 43 1.49 6.93 7.90
C LEU A 43 2.45 7.80 7.07
N PRO A 44 2.56 7.58 5.76
CA PRO A 44 3.41 8.39 4.90
C PRO A 44 2.96 9.87 4.89
N GLY A 45 3.88 10.77 4.59
CA GLY A 45 3.60 12.18 4.43
C GLY A 45 2.67 12.44 3.23
N LEU A 46 1.98 13.59 3.25
CA LEU A 46 1.05 13.97 2.18
C LEU A 46 1.77 14.09 0.83
N PHE A 47 2.95 14.70 0.82
CA PHE A 47 3.75 14.88 -0.41
C PHE A 47 4.20 13.55 -0.99
N GLU A 48 4.74 12.65 -0.15
CA GLU A 48 5.13 11.29 -0.54
C GLU A 48 3.94 10.54 -1.15
N THR A 49 2.78 10.62 -0.49
CA THR A 49 1.56 9.97 -0.97
C THR A 49 1.12 10.50 -2.33
N CYS A 50 1.13 11.83 -2.53
CA CYS A 50 0.80 12.44 -3.82
C CYS A 50 1.70 11.92 -4.93
N GLN A 51 3.01 11.88 -4.71
CA GLN A 51 3.98 11.40 -5.69
C GLN A 51 3.73 9.93 -6.04
N ILE A 52 3.54 9.08 -5.03
CA ILE A 52 3.33 7.64 -5.23
C ILE A 52 2.00 7.38 -5.97
N MET A 53 0.92 8.07 -5.58
CA MET A 53 -0.37 7.92 -6.28
C MET A 53 -0.31 8.40 -7.73
N GLN A 54 0.50 9.44 -8.03
CA GLN A 54 0.75 9.87 -9.41
C GLN A 54 1.53 8.82 -10.22
N LEU A 55 2.54 8.19 -9.60
CA LEU A 55 3.32 7.13 -10.26
C LEU A 55 2.48 5.88 -10.50
N LEU A 56 1.62 5.54 -9.56
CA LEU A 56 0.77 4.35 -9.64
C LEU A 56 -0.30 4.46 -10.73
N GLN A 57 -0.70 5.67 -11.11
CA GLN A 57 -1.64 5.94 -12.21
C GLN A 57 -2.91 5.07 -12.16
N VAL A 58 -3.51 4.92 -10.99
CA VAL A 58 -4.75 4.14 -10.84
C VAL A 58 -5.84 4.75 -11.69
N GLN A 59 -6.51 3.91 -12.45
CA GLN A 59 -7.67 4.24 -13.26
C GLN A 59 -8.95 3.61 -12.69
N SER A 60 -10.09 4.12 -13.11
CA SER A 60 -11.37 3.58 -12.70
C SER A 60 -11.51 2.10 -13.08
N GLY A 61 -11.88 1.29 -12.08
CA GLY A 61 -12.06 -0.15 -12.22
C GLY A 61 -10.79 -0.99 -12.03
N ASN A 62 -9.62 -0.36 -11.87
CA ASN A 62 -8.38 -1.12 -11.66
C ASN A 62 -8.44 -2.02 -10.43
N THR A 63 -7.78 -3.18 -10.54
CA THR A 63 -7.47 -4.07 -9.43
C THR A 63 -6.08 -3.76 -8.90
N VAL A 64 -5.99 -3.40 -7.63
CA VAL A 64 -4.75 -2.94 -6.99
C VAL A 64 -4.32 -3.89 -5.88
N LEU A 65 -3.06 -4.33 -5.89
CA LEU A 65 -2.41 -4.97 -4.75
C LEU A 65 -1.66 -3.90 -3.94
N LEU A 66 -2.06 -3.71 -2.68
CA LEU A 66 -1.40 -2.83 -1.73
C LEU A 66 -0.70 -3.68 -0.67
N MET A 67 0.63 -3.72 -0.69
CA MET A 67 1.45 -4.55 0.19
C MET A 67 2.00 -3.75 1.37
N GLY A 68 1.72 -4.22 2.61
CA GLY A 68 2.20 -3.63 3.85
C GLY A 68 1.67 -2.23 4.12
N PRO A 69 0.35 -2.01 4.04
CA PRO A 69 -0.20 -0.68 4.22
C PRO A 69 0.14 -0.14 5.60
N ARG A 70 0.55 1.10 5.63
CA ARG A 70 0.77 1.82 6.88
C ARG A 70 -0.52 2.53 7.29
N GLY A 71 -1.53 1.74 7.72
CA GLY A 71 -2.90 2.18 8.02
C GLY A 71 -3.84 2.14 6.80
N ASN A 72 -5.12 2.41 7.02
CA ASN A 72 -6.14 2.31 5.98
C ASN A 72 -6.21 3.52 5.04
N TRP A 73 -5.43 4.55 5.28
CA TRP A 73 -5.53 5.79 4.50
C TRP A 73 -5.26 5.58 3.01
N TRP A 74 -4.26 4.77 2.66
CA TRP A 74 -3.99 4.48 1.24
C TRP A 74 -5.06 3.59 0.61
N THR A 75 -5.60 2.64 1.36
CA THR A 75 -6.73 1.82 0.93
C THR A 75 -7.93 2.72 0.59
N GLU A 76 -8.26 3.65 1.47
CA GLU A 76 -9.34 4.61 1.27
C GLU A 76 -9.07 5.55 0.08
N LEU A 77 -7.84 6.05 -0.07
CA LEU A 77 -7.45 6.88 -1.22
C LEU A 77 -7.61 6.14 -2.55
N LEU A 78 -7.17 4.89 -2.64
CA LEU A 78 -7.30 4.07 -3.84
C LEU A 78 -8.77 3.89 -4.23
N MET A 79 -9.64 3.63 -3.25
CA MET A 79 -11.08 3.56 -3.44
C MET A 79 -11.64 4.88 -4.02
N TYR A 80 -11.28 6.04 -3.43
CA TYR A 80 -11.76 7.35 -3.91
C TYR A 80 -11.18 7.77 -5.27
N ILE A 81 -10.01 7.23 -5.65
CA ILE A 81 -9.44 7.44 -6.98
C ILE A 81 -10.21 6.65 -8.04
N GLY A 82 -10.89 5.57 -7.62
CA GLY A 82 -11.75 4.78 -8.48
C GLY A 82 -11.30 3.34 -8.71
N ALA A 83 -10.42 2.79 -7.87
CA ALA A 83 -10.10 1.35 -7.91
C ALA A 83 -11.39 0.54 -7.80
N GLY A 84 -11.53 -0.50 -8.62
CA GLY A 84 -12.65 -1.44 -8.56
C GLY A 84 -12.43 -2.52 -7.50
N GLN A 85 -11.18 -2.84 -7.22
CA GLN A 85 -10.78 -3.78 -6.18
C GLN A 85 -9.45 -3.34 -5.57
N VAL A 86 -9.33 -3.44 -4.24
CA VAL A 86 -8.05 -3.29 -3.53
C VAL A 86 -7.82 -4.51 -2.66
N VAL A 87 -6.78 -5.26 -2.97
CA VAL A 87 -6.28 -6.37 -2.15
C VAL A 87 -5.18 -5.84 -1.26
N VAL A 88 -5.44 -5.82 0.04
CA VAL A 88 -4.54 -5.29 1.06
C VAL A 88 -3.79 -6.45 1.68
N LEU A 89 -2.53 -6.63 1.33
CA LEU A 89 -1.66 -7.65 1.87
C LEU A 89 -0.94 -7.12 3.10
N GLU A 90 -1.31 -7.63 4.27
CA GLU A 90 -0.61 -7.39 5.53
C GLU A 90 -0.20 -8.74 6.14
N PRO A 91 1.10 -9.07 6.13
CA PRO A 91 1.59 -10.35 6.63
C PRO A 91 1.34 -10.55 8.12
N ASP A 92 1.49 -9.49 8.92
CA ASP A 92 1.27 -9.56 10.37
C ASP A 92 -0.23 -9.66 10.68
N GLU A 93 -0.65 -10.75 11.31
CA GLU A 93 -2.05 -11.03 11.63
C GLU A 93 -2.65 -9.99 12.57
N CYS A 94 -1.89 -9.55 13.58
CA CYS A 94 -2.37 -8.56 14.54
C CYS A 94 -2.61 -7.20 13.86
N ARG A 95 -1.69 -6.77 12.98
CA ARG A 95 -1.86 -5.54 12.19
C ARG A 95 -3.03 -5.67 11.22
N ARG A 96 -3.15 -6.80 10.54
CA ARG A 96 -4.26 -7.08 9.61
C ARG A 96 -5.62 -6.99 10.30
N ASP A 97 -5.73 -7.55 11.51
CA ASP A 97 -6.96 -7.47 12.30
C ASP A 97 -7.27 -6.04 12.74
N VAL A 98 -6.26 -5.24 13.10
CA VAL A 98 -6.45 -3.82 13.43
C VAL A 98 -6.91 -3.04 12.20
N LEU A 99 -6.32 -3.27 11.03
CA LEU A 99 -6.75 -2.64 9.78
C LEU A 99 -8.21 -2.95 9.48
N ARG A 100 -8.60 -4.23 9.57
CA ARG A 100 -9.98 -4.68 9.33
C ARG A 100 -10.97 -4.05 10.30
N ARG A 101 -10.70 -4.13 11.62
CA ARG A 101 -11.58 -3.55 12.64
C ARG A 101 -11.76 -2.05 12.46
N ARG A 102 -10.67 -1.31 12.22
CA ARG A 102 -10.76 0.14 11.96
C ARG A 102 -11.55 0.48 10.70
N TRP A 103 -11.43 -0.34 9.65
CA TRP A 103 -12.21 -0.20 8.42
C TRP A 103 -13.71 -0.32 8.72
N GLU A 104 -14.08 -1.34 9.50
CA GLU A 104 -15.45 -1.58 9.95
C GLU A 104 -15.97 -0.49 10.91
N ASP A 105 -15.19 -0.10 11.91
CA ASP A 105 -15.54 0.93 12.89
C ASP A 105 -15.83 2.29 12.24
N LEU A 106 -15.06 2.64 11.22
CA LEU A 106 -15.25 3.85 10.41
C LEU A 106 -16.35 3.70 9.35
N ARG A 107 -17.00 2.54 9.25
CA ARG A 107 -18.05 2.23 8.28
C ARG A 107 -17.60 2.40 6.81
N LEU A 108 -16.29 2.21 6.54
CA LEU A 108 -15.71 2.36 5.22
C LEU A 108 -16.14 1.22 4.26
N ASP A 109 -16.61 0.11 4.79
CA ASP A 109 -17.28 -0.95 4.05
C ASP A 109 -18.52 -0.45 3.29
N LEU A 110 -19.33 0.40 3.92
CA LEU A 110 -20.51 1.00 3.30
C LEU A 110 -20.11 2.00 2.21
N VAL A 111 -19.03 2.75 2.45
CA VAL A 111 -18.49 3.70 1.47
C VAL A 111 -17.94 2.93 0.27
N ALA A 112 -17.14 1.89 0.50
CA ALA A 112 -16.59 1.06 -0.56
C ALA A 112 -17.70 0.44 -1.44
N ASN A 113 -18.75 -0.09 -0.82
CA ASN A 113 -19.92 -0.60 -1.55
C ASN A 113 -20.60 0.48 -2.40
N ALA A 114 -20.72 1.71 -1.89
CA ALA A 114 -21.31 2.83 -2.64
C ALA A 114 -20.47 3.25 -3.85
N PHE A 115 -19.13 3.10 -3.76
CA PHE A 115 -18.19 3.33 -4.87
C PHE A 115 -18.05 2.11 -5.81
N GLY A 116 -18.63 0.97 -5.47
CA GLY A 116 -18.48 -0.29 -6.22
C GLY A 116 -17.07 -0.88 -6.10
N CYS A 117 -16.33 -0.53 -5.06
CA CYS A 117 -14.98 -1.00 -4.79
C CYS A 117 -14.99 -2.18 -3.81
N GLN A 118 -14.31 -3.27 -4.15
CA GLN A 118 -14.13 -4.41 -3.26
C GLN A 118 -12.81 -4.28 -2.49
N ILE A 119 -12.86 -4.45 -1.16
CA ILE A 119 -11.67 -4.37 -0.31
C ILE A 119 -11.47 -5.71 0.39
N HIS A 120 -10.26 -6.27 0.28
CA HIS A 120 -9.88 -7.53 0.89
C HIS A 120 -8.62 -7.36 1.73
N PHE A 121 -8.66 -7.71 3.01
CA PHE A 121 -7.48 -7.74 3.89
C PHE A 121 -7.01 -9.19 4.01
N ILE A 122 -5.83 -9.49 3.47
CA ILE A 122 -5.29 -10.85 3.34
C ILE A 122 -3.91 -11.00 3.97
N GLY A 123 -3.56 -12.24 4.34
CA GLY A 123 -2.18 -12.66 4.63
C GLY A 123 -1.47 -13.14 3.36
N THR A 124 -0.17 -13.45 3.48
CA THR A 124 0.64 -13.96 2.36
C THR A 124 0.11 -15.31 1.84
N ASP A 125 -0.42 -16.14 2.72
CA ASP A 125 -1.00 -17.46 2.43
C ASP A 125 -2.24 -17.42 1.52
N MET A 126 -2.86 -16.25 1.41
CA MET A 126 -4.07 -16.05 0.60
C MET A 126 -3.80 -15.29 -0.72
N LEU A 127 -2.55 -14.89 -0.97
CA LEU A 127 -2.23 -14.01 -2.09
C LEU A 127 -2.65 -14.61 -3.44
N ASP A 128 -2.36 -15.87 -3.68
CA ASP A 128 -2.73 -16.55 -4.95
C ASP A 128 -4.24 -16.63 -5.14
N ALA A 129 -4.99 -16.88 -4.07
CA ALA A 129 -6.45 -16.97 -4.14
C ALA A 129 -7.11 -15.63 -4.50
N TYR A 130 -6.44 -14.51 -4.22
CA TYR A 130 -6.91 -13.16 -4.51
C TYR A 130 -6.21 -12.50 -5.70
N THR A 131 -5.24 -13.17 -6.31
CA THR A 131 -4.61 -12.71 -7.56
C THR A 131 -5.58 -12.92 -8.72
N PRO A 132 -5.96 -11.88 -9.47
CA PRO A 132 -6.80 -12.03 -10.65
C PRO A 132 -6.13 -12.93 -11.71
N GLU A 133 -6.91 -13.59 -12.54
CA GLU A 133 -6.41 -14.49 -13.59
C GLU A 133 -5.36 -13.83 -14.51
N ASN A 134 -5.56 -12.55 -14.81
CA ASN A 134 -4.64 -11.76 -15.64
C ASN A 134 -3.60 -10.98 -14.83
N GLY A 135 -3.58 -11.12 -13.51
CA GLY A 135 -2.74 -10.31 -12.61
C GLY A 135 -3.40 -9.00 -12.17
N PHE A 136 -2.66 -8.24 -11.37
CA PHE A 136 -3.08 -6.93 -10.88
C PHE A 136 -2.74 -5.83 -11.88
N ASP A 137 -3.66 -4.87 -12.07
CA ASP A 137 -3.39 -3.66 -12.86
C ASP A 137 -2.27 -2.84 -12.23
N ARG A 138 -2.27 -2.76 -10.90
CA ARG A 138 -1.34 -1.94 -10.12
C ARG A 138 -0.87 -2.69 -8.89
N ILE A 139 0.43 -2.61 -8.61
CA ILE A 139 1.02 -3.11 -7.37
C ILE A 139 1.75 -1.97 -6.68
N LEU A 140 1.50 -1.79 -5.40
CA LEU A 140 2.21 -0.85 -4.54
C LEU A 140 2.73 -1.58 -3.31
N SER A 141 4.03 -1.49 -3.06
CA SER A 141 4.63 -1.94 -1.80
C SER A 141 5.05 -0.77 -0.94
N THR A 142 4.86 -0.88 0.38
CA THR A 142 5.40 0.06 1.36
C THR A 142 6.55 -0.53 2.18
N GLY A 143 6.93 -1.76 1.91
CA GLY A 143 8.14 -2.41 2.42
C GLY A 143 9.19 -2.55 1.35
N MET A 144 10.46 -2.38 1.72
CA MET A 144 11.60 -2.46 0.80
C MET A 144 11.96 -3.92 0.49
N PHE A 145 12.21 -4.20 -0.77
CA PHE A 145 12.78 -5.46 -1.24
C PHE A 145 14.31 -5.37 -1.40
N PRO A 146 15.07 -6.42 -1.06
CA PRO A 146 16.52 -6.44 -1.26
C PRO A 146 16.91 -6.49 -2.75
N ALA A 147 16.01 -6.98 -3.60
CA ALA A 147 16.17 -7.06 -5.05
C ALA A 147 14.78 -7.04 -5.71
N LEU A 148 14.72 -6.99 -7.04
CA LEU A 148 13.46 -7.07 -7.78
C LEU A 148 12.73 -8.38 -7.46
N PRO A 149 11.52 -8.34 -6.82
CA PRO A 149 10.80 -9.53 -6.43
C PRO A 149 10.06 -10.14 -7.63
N LEU A 150 10.66 -11.13 -8.30
CA LEU A 150 10.09 -11.74 -9.51
C LEU A 150 8.71 -12.35 -9.24
N SER A 151 8.51 -12.99 -8.08
CA SER A 151 7.22 -13.56 -7.68
C SER A 151 6.10 -12.52 -7.62
N VAL A 152 6.41 -11.30 -7.17
CA VAL A 152 5.47 -10.16 -7.18
C VAL A 152 5.26 -9.65 -8.60
N MET A 153 6.34 -9.56 -9.40
CA MET A 153 6.26 -9.07 -10.78
C MET A 153 5.44 -9.99 -11.69
N MET A 154 5.48 -11.30 -11.46
CA MET A 154 4.64 -12.27 -12.20
C MET A 154 3.14 -12.10 -11.94
N ARG A 155 2.76 -11.33 -10.92
CA ARG A 155 1.36 -11.01 -10.60
C ARG A 155 0.90 -9.65 -11.15
N VAL A 156 1.79 -8.93 -11.85
CA VAL A 156 1.42 -7.72 -12.59
C VAL A 156 0.87 -8.14 -13.95
N GLN A 157 -0.30 -7.64 -14.33
CA GLN A 157 -0.85 -7.91 -15.66
C GLN A 157 -0.03 -7.23 -16.77
N ASP A 158 -0.24 -7.65 -18.02
CA ASP A 158 0.31 -6.96 -19.18
C ASP A 158 -0.13 -5.48 -19.17
N GLU A 159 0.80 -4.58 -19.46
CA GLU A 159 0.63 -3.13 -19.38
C GLU A 159 0.31 -2.61 -17.95
N GLY A 160 0.48 -3.45 -16.94
CA GLY A 160 0.36 -3.08 -15.54
C GLY A 160 1.60 -2.36 -15.00
N TYR A 161 1.43 -1.73 -13.83
CA TYR A 161 2.51 -1.00 -13.15
C TYR A 161 2.72 -1.51 -11.74
N ALA A 162 3.99 -1.61 -11.34
CA ALA A 162 4.39 -1.80 -9.95
C ALA A 162 5.22 -0.61 -9.48
N VAL A 163 4.94 -0.13 -8.27
CA VAL A 163 5.72 0.89 -7.57
C VAL A 163 6.28 0.24 -6.32
N LEU A 164 7.56 -0.06 -6.35
CA LEU A 164 8.24 -0.86 -5.34
C LEU A 164 9.48 -0.15 -4.79
N PRO A 165 9.64 -0.07 -3.46
CA PRO A 165 10.92 0.28 -2.86
C PRO A 165 11.89 -0.90 -3.00
N ILE A 166 13.04 -0.66 -3.60
CA ILE A 166 14.09 -1.67 -3.80
C ILE A 166 15.40 -1.12 -3.23
N GLU A 167 16.16 -1.98 -2.58
CA GLU A 167 17.49 -1.63 -2.09
C GLU A 167 18.44 -1.33 -3.24
N ASN A 168 19.12 -0.18 -3.14
CA ASN A 168 20.16 0.19 -4.05
C ASN A 168 21.27 0.92 -3.27
N GLU A 169 22.47 0.34 -3.23
CA GLU A 169 23.63 0.88 -2.53
C GLU A 169 23.37 1.25 -1.04
N GLY A 170 22.64 0.37 -0.33
CA GLY A 170 22.30 0.54 1.08
C GLY A 170 21.17 1.56 1.33
N ARG A 171 20.44 1.97 0.31
CA ARG A 171 19.30 2.90 0.42
C ARG A 171 18.04 2.31 -0.20
N SER A 172 16.91 2.68 0.36
CA SER A 172 15.63 2.38 -0.25
C SER A 172 15.34 3.37 -1.39
N MET A 173 15.24 2.84 -2.60
CA MET A 173 14.95 3.59 -3.81
C MET A 173 13.60 3.14 -4.39
N LEU A 174 12.72 4.09 -4.65
CA LEU A 174 11.45 3.82 -5.29
C LEU A 174 11.67 3.54 -6.78
N GLN A 175 11.20 2.38 -7.23
CA GLN A 175 11.26 1.98 -8.62
C GLN A 175 9.86 1.88 -9.19
N LEU A 176 9.63 2.54 -10.32
CA LEU A 176 8.46 2.31 -11.16
C LEU A 176 8.82 1.23 -12.16
N ILE A 177 8.03 0.17 -12.20
CA ILE A 177 8.23 -0.96 -13.10
C ILE A 177 6.95 -1.14 -13.90
N GLN A 178 7.09 -1.18 -15.22
CA GLN A 178 5.98 -1.46 -16.13
C GLN A 178 6.20 -2.83 -16.75
N HIS A 179 5.15 -3.64 -16.75
CA HIS A 179 5.12 -4.90 -17.47
C HIS A 179 4.64 -4.65 -18.90
N HIS A 180 5.47 -5.01 -19.87
CA HIS A 180 5.08 -5.05 -21.29
C HIS A 180 4.91 -6.51 -21.71
N GLY A 181 4.02 -6.76 -22.65
CA GLY A 181 3.75 -8.10 -23.15
C GLY A 181 5.01 -8.89 -23.50
N GLU A 182 4.94 -10.21 -23.48
CA GLU A 182 6.07 -11.15 -23.67
C GLU A 182 7.08 -11.21 -22.50
N GLY A 183 6.72 -10.67 -21.30
CA GLY A 183 7.54 -10.70 -20.11
C GLY A 183 8.64 -9.65 -20.07
N GLU A 184 8.58 -8.66 -20.94
CA GLU A 184 9.50 -7.51 -20.88
C GLU A 184 9.13 -6.60 -19.72
N LEU A 185 10.13 -6.25 -18.91
CA LEU A 185 10.00 -5.31 -17.80
C LEU A 185 10.79 -4.03 -18.11
N MET A 186 10.11 -2.92 -18.14
CA MET A 186 10.76 -1.61 -18.15
C MET A 186 10.78 -1.06 -16.73
N SER A 187 11.93 -0.60 -16.25
CA SER A 187 12.05 -0.04 -14.91
C SER A 187 12.73 1.32 -14.92
N GLN A 188 12.29 2.18 -14.01
CA GLN A 188 12.82 3.52 -13.81
C GLN A 188 12.97 3.80 -12.32
N TRP A 189 14.15 4.24 -11.89
CA TRP A 189 14.37 4.82 -10.57
C TRP A 189 13.73 6.20 -10.50
N VAL A 190 12.96 6.43 -9.43
CA VAL A 190 12.17 7.66 -9.31
C VAL A 190 12.68 8.57 -8.20
N ALA A 191 12.83 8.05 -6.98
CA ALA A 191 13.20 8.81 -5.80
C ALA A 191 13.74 7.92 -4.69
N CYS A 192 14.44 8.50 -3.72
CA CYS A 192 14.68 7.85 -2.44
C CYS A 192 13.35 7.83 -1.66
N TRP A 193 13.03 6.68 -1.08
CA TRP A 193 11.89 6.54 -0.19
C TRP A 193 12.28 5.71 1.02
N ASP A 194 12.45 6.37 2.15
CA ASP A 194 12.89 5.75 3.40
C ASP A 194 11.77 4.90 3.98
N VAL A 195 11.86 3.59 3.76
CA VAL A 195 10.95 2.57 4.25
C VAL A 195 11.72 1.38 4.82
N ASP A 196 11.09 0.71 5.77
CA ASP A 196 11.67 -0.49 6.39
C ASP A 196 11.70 -1.65 5.40
N PRO A 197 12.72 -2.52 5.46
CA PRO A 197 12.76 -3.74 4.66
C PRO A 197 11.65 -4.71 5.07
N TRP A 198 11.22 -5.54 4.12
CA TRP A 198 10.45 -6.73 4.44
C TRP A 198 11.29 -7.69 5.28
N SER A 199 10.68 -8.38 6.23
CA SER A 199 11.37 -9.45 6.95
C SER A 199 11.63 -10.65 6.03
N ASP A 200 12.68 -11.42 6.33
CA ASP A 200 13.01 -12.63 5.56
C ASP A 200 11.84 -13.61 5.48
N GLU A 201 11.06 -13.74 6.56
CA GLU A 201 9.87 -14.58 6.62
C GLU A 201 8.82 -14.18 5.57
N VAL A 202 8.59 -12.88 5.43
CA VAL A 202 7.65 -12.33 4.42
C VAL A 202 8.18 -12.55 3.01
N LEU A 203 9.48 -12.31 2.78
CA LEU A 203 10.11 -12.53 1.48
C LEU A 203 9.99 -13.99 1.04
N ILE A 204 10.29 -14.93 1.95
CA ILE A 204 10.14 -16.37 1.68
C ILE A 204 8.67 -16.73 1.38
N ALA A 205 7.72 -16.20 2.16
CA ALA A 205 6.30 -16.48 1.96
C ALA A 205 5.79 -15.94 0.60
N LEU A 206 6.30 -14.81 0.13
CA LEU A 206 5.96 -14.25 -1.18
C LEU A 206 6.53 -15.06 -2.35
N GLU A 207 7.64 -15.77 -2.13
CA GLU A 207 8.28 -16.61 -3.16
C GLU A 207 7.67 -18.01 -3.25
N THR A 208 7.10 -18.51 -2.16
CA THR A 208 6.61 -19.91 -2.04
C THR A 208 5.10 -20.06 -2.17
N GLY A 209 4.34 -19.00 -2.03
CA GLY A 209 2.88 -18.91 -2.23
C GLY A 209 2.60 -18.45 -3.63
#